data_f67f69fe620e8269f6de6ad32e118d5e
#
_entry.id   f67f69fe620e8269f6de6ad32e118d5e
#
_cell.length_a   1.000
_cell.length_b   1.000
_cell.length_c   1.000
_cell.angle_alpha   90.00
_cell.angle_beta   90.00
_cell.angle_gamma   90.00
#
_symmetry.space_group_name_H-M   'P 1'
#
loop_
_entity.id
_entity.type
_entity.pdbx_description
1 polymer ?
#
loop_
_entity_poly.entity_id
_entity_poly.type
_entity_poly.pdbx_seq_one_letter_code
_entity_poly.pdbx_strand_id
1 'polypeptide(L)'
;MSGSPQFHVDIGEIRKHYDRLSRFYRMLWGEHLHHGYWEDNESIARAQIQLMEQLAEKAAIPHGAHVLDIGCGLGGSAFWLAEQYDCNVTGLTISPVQARMATKKAKVKGLTDRVQFIVADANVWQPDPESVDVVWVMESSEHFRDKKNFFERCATALKPGGVLAVCAWLRGERPTQSGEQVLVATIGQAMLSASLDTLSQYAAWMRQANLEVETAKDITRNIAPTWEYCSRMVERLPVRWLVRFADVSTRRFVKSFPLMTQAYATGVMAFGLFVARKLGPAE
;
A
#
# COMPACT_ATOMS: atom_id res chain seq x y z
N MET A 1 -20.46 15.51 11.23
CA MET A 1 -19.33 14.94 10.46
C MET A 1 -18.45 14.23 11.47
N SER A 2 -18.55 12.92 11.63
CA SER A 2 -17.63 12.16 12.49
C SER A 2 -16.30 12.05 11.73
N GLY A 3 -15.25 12.70 12.24
CA GLY A 3 -13.92 12.59 11.66
C GLY A 3 -13.48 11.13 11.60
N SER A 4 -12.59 10.81 10.64
CA SER A 4 -11.99 9.48 10.54
C SER A 4 -11.28 9.13 11.85
N PRO A 5 -11.35 7.87 12.33
CA PRO A 5 -10.63 7.47 13.51
C PRO A 5 -9.13 7.65 13.26
N GLN A 6 -8.51 8.53 14.05
CA GLN A 6 -7.07 8.72 14.04
C GLN A 6 -6.42 7.86 15.12
N PHE A 7 -5.35 7.18 14.75
CA PHE A 7 -4.59 6.35 15.68
C PHE A 7 -3.26 7.03 15.98
N HIS A 8 -2.86 6.97 17.25
CA HIS A 8 -1.57 7.52 17.65
C HIS A 8 -0.49 6.48 17.32
N VAL A 9 0.08 6.59 16.11
CA VAL A 9 1.17 5.74 15.64
C VAL A 9 2.41 6.61 15.44
N ASP A 10 3.50 6.23 16.11
CA ASP A 10 4.79 6.90 15.95
C ASP A 10 5.49 6.38 14.68
N ILE A 11 6.05 7.30 13.90
CA ILE A 11 6.75 6.96 12.64
C ILE A 11 7.98 6.08 12.89
N GLY A 12 8.62 6.26 14.06
CA GLY A 12 9.73 5.42 14.49
C GLY A 12 9.29 3.99 14.83
N GLU A 13 8.04 3.80 15.28
CA GLU A 13 7.47 2.46 15.49
C GLU A 13 7.21 1.77 14.16
N ILE A 14 6.65 2.47 13.16
CA ILE A 14 6.46 1.96 11.80
C ILE A 14 7.81 1.52 11.22
N ARG A 15 8.82 2.39 11.29
CA ARG A 15 10.18 2.07 10.82
C ARG A 15 10.76 0.85 11.52
N LYS A 16 10.71 0.79 12.85
CA LYS A 16 11.20 -0.35 13.64
C LYS A 16 10.50 -1.65 13.29
N HIS A 17 9.19 -1.60 13.07
CA HIS A 17 8.38 -2.73 12.66
C HIS A 17 8.89 -3.30 11.33
N TYR A 18 9.00 -2.47 10.29
CA TYR A 18 9.50 -2.89 8.98
C TYR A 18 10.97 -3.30 9.02
N ASP A 19 11.84 -2.61 9.74
CA ASP A 19 13.25 -2.99 9.89
C ASP A 19 13.42 -4.41 10.49
N ARG A 20 12.56 -4.78 11.45
CA ARG A 20 12.61 -6.10 12.10
C ARG A 20 11.95 -7.19 11.27
N LEU A 21 10.78 -6.91 10.72
CA LEU A 21 9.92 -7.93 10.12
C LEU A 21 10.13 -8.14 8.63
N SER A 22 10.89 -7.28 7.93
CA SER A 22 11.07 -7.40 6.48
C SER A 22 11.61 -8.77 6.03
N ARG A 23 12.53 -9.38 6.80
CA ARG A 23 13.03 -10.74 6.50
C ARG A 23 11.97 -11.81 6.73
N PHE A 24 11.17 -11.65 7.79
CA PHE A 24 10.08 -12.56 8.14
C PHE A 24 8.94 -12.44 7.11
N TYR A 25 8.56 -11.23 6.76
CA TYR A 25 7.57 -10.97 5.72
C TYR A 25 7.99 -11.60 4.39
N ARG A 26 9.24 -11.38 3.96
CA ARG A 26 9.75 -12.01 2.73
C ARG A 26 9.65 -13.53 2.74
N MET A 27 9.88 -14.16 3.89
CA MET A 27 9.79 -15.62 4.02
C MET A 27 8.35 -16.13 3.95
N LEU A 28 7.39 -15.38 4.50
CA LEU A 28 5.99 -15.80 4.60
C LEU A 28 5.13 -15.31 3.43
N TRP A 29 5.34 -14.08 2.97
CA TRP A 29 4.56 -13.41 1.92
C TRP A 29 5.24 -13.40 0.56
N GLY A 30 6.52 -13.72 0.49
CA GLY A 30 7.29 -13.64 -0.75
C GLY A 30 7.82 -12.24 -1.05
N GLU A 31 7.77 -11.84 -2.31
CA GLU A 31 8.37 -10.58 -2.79
C GLU A 31 7.48 -9.36 -2.61
N HIS A 32 6.17 -9.57 -2.56
CA HIS A 32 5.15 -8.53 -2.48
C HIS A 32 4.50 -8.52 -1.10
N LEU A 33 4.56 -7.38 -0.41
CA LEU A 33 4.03 -7.24 0.95
C LEU A 33 2.59 -6.67 0.97
N HIS A 34 1.87 -6.79 -0.13
CA HIS A 34 0.49 -6.33 -0.27
C HIS A 34 -0.48 -7.49 -0.49
N HIS A 35 -1.77 -7.19 -0.46
CA HIS A 35 -2.83 -8.14 -0.73
C HIS A 35 -2.73 -8.75 -2.15
N GLY A 36 -3.46 -9.84 -2.34
CA GLY A 36 -3.74 -10.40 -3.66
C GLY A 36 -5.11 -9.95 -4.17
N TYR A 37 -5.26 -9.81 -5.47
CA TYR A 37 -6.54 -9.73 -6.15
C TYR A 37 -6.91 -11.14 -6.62
N TRP A 38 -7.96 -11.70 -6.05
CA TRP A 38 -8.37 -13.08 -6.27
C TRP A 38 -9.55 -13.13 -7.22
N GLU A 39 -9.41 -13.89 -8.28
CA GLU A 39 -10.47 -14.20 -9.24
C GLU A 39 -11.03 -15.60 -8.99
N ASP A 40 -10.14 -16.54 -8.70
CA ASP A 40 -10.43 -17.95 -8.42
C ASP A 40 -9.57 -18.47 -7.25
N ASN A 41 -9.00 -19.68 -7.42
CA ASN A 41 -8.19 -20.39 -6.41
C ASN A 41 -6.69 -20.35 -6.74
N GLU A 42 -6.21 -19.24 -7.25
CA GLU A 42 -4.80 -19.03 -7.57
C GLU A 42 -3.90 -19.01 -6.34
N SER A 43 -2.59 -19.09 -6.57
CA SER A 43 -1.61 -18.90 -5.50
C SER A 43 -1.56 -17.45 -5.05
N ILE A 44 -1.17 -17.22 -3.79
CA ILE A 44 -0.98 -15.85 -3.26
C ILE A 44 -0.03 -15.02 -4.14
N ALA A 45 1.04 -15.62 -4.65
CA ALA A 45 1.99 -14.92 -5.52
C ALA A 45 1.32 -14.47 -6.85
N ARG A 46 0.43 -15.29 -7.44
CA ARG A 46 -0.32 -14.90 -8.63
C ARG A 46 -1.34 -13.82 -8.31
N ALA A 47 -2.10 -13.97 -7.23
CA ALA A 47 -3.07 -12.97 -6.79
C ALA A 47 -2.42 -11.61 -6.51
N GLN A 48 -1.21 -11.57 -5.92
CA GLN A 48 -0.45 -10.34 -5.72
C GLN A 48 -0.08 -9.67 -7.04
N ILE A 49 0.38 -10.44 -8.03
CA ILE A 49 0.65 -9.91 -9.37
C ILE A 49 -0.64 -9.40 -10.01
N GLN A 50 -1.76 -10.12 -9.89
CA GLN A 50 -3.06 -9.67 -10.41
C GLN A 50 -3.49 -8.32 -9.84
N LEU A 51 -3.24 -8.04 -8.56
CA LEU A 51 -3.53 -6.71 -8.00
C LEU A 51 -2.72 -5.59 -8.69
N MET A 52 -1.44 -5.83 -8.95
CA MET A 52 -0.60 -4.87 -9.69
C MET A 52 -1.07 -4.73 -11.15
N GLU A 53 -1.41 -5.83 -11.81
CA GLU A 53 -1.97 -5.84 -13.18
C GLU A 53 -3.27 -5.03 -13.25
N GLN A 54 -4.19 -5.24 -12.30
CA GLN A 54 -5.46 -4.51 -12.23
C GLN A 54 -5.25 -2.99 -12.05
N LEU A 55 -4.29 -2.60 -11.22
CA LEU A 55 -3.98 -1.19 -11.02
C LEU A 55 -3.28 -0.58 -12.24
N ALA A 56 -2.29 -1.27 -12.80
CA ALA A 56 -1.50 -0.80 -13.94
C ALA A 56 -2.33 -0.68 -15.22
N GLU A 57 -3.24 -1.64 -15.48
CA GLU A 57 -4.17 -1.60 -16.61
C GLU A 57 -5.08 -0.37 -16.53
N LYS A 58 -5.69 -0.13 -15.37
CA LYS A 58 -6.57 1.03 -15.17
C LYS A 58 -5.83 2.37 -15.22
N ALA A 59 -4.61 2.39 -14.75
CA ALA A 59 -3.73 3.55 -14.82
C ALA A 59 -3.14 3.79 -16.23
N ALA A 60 -3.30 2.83 -17.14
CA ALA A 60 -2.71 2.86 -18.48
C ALA A 60 -1.22 3.25 -18.44
N ILE A 61 -0.44 2.53 -17.63
CA ILE A 61 0.99 2.83 -17.40
C ILE A 61 1.75 2.87 -18.72
N PRO A 62 2.39 3.99 -19.11
CA PRO A 62 3.16 4.06 -20.35
C PRO A 62 4.47 3.24 -20.23
N HIS A 63 4.86 2.59 -21.32
CA HIS A 63 6.19 1.98 -21.40
C HIS A 63 7.29 3.03 -21.28
N GLY A 64 8.33 2.73 -20.51
CA GLY A 64 9.45 3.64 -20.27
C GLY A 64 9.15 4.79 -19.30
N ALA A 65 7.98 4.80 -18.65
CA ALA A 65 7.57 5.85 -17.74
C ALA A 65 8.54 6.03 -16.56
N HIS A 66 8.69 7.27 -16.10
CA HIS A 66 9.31 7.56 -14.82
C HIS A 66 8.28 7.39 -13.71
N VAL A 67 8.48 6.42 -12.83
CA VAL A 67 7.56 6.06 -11.75
C VAL A 67 8.17 6.38 -10.39
N LEU A 68 7.38 7.00 -9.54
CA LEU A 68 7.65 7.16 -8.12
C LEU A 68 6.81 6.16 -7.34
N ASP A 69 7.45 5.14 -6.75
CA ASP A 69 6.79 4.11 -5.93
C ASP A 69 6.91 4.51 -4.45
N ILE A 70 5.81 5.04 -3.88
CA ILE A 70 5.78 5.58 -2.51
C ILE A 70 5.39 4.47 -1.53
N GLY A 71 6.29 4.15 -0.60
CA GLY A 71 6.15 3.02 0.30
C GLY A 71 6.55 1.70 -0.37
N CYS A 72 7.55 1.73 -1.22
CA CYS A 72 7.99 0.63 -2.08
C CYS A 72 8.40 -0.67 -1.34
N GLY A 73 8.53 -0.64 -0.03
CA GLY A 73 8.90 -1.81 0.77
C GLY A 73 10.19 -2.47 0.29
N LEU A 74 10.12 -3.76 -0.05
CA LEU A 74 11.25 -4.54 -0.60
C LEU A 74 11.44 -4.38 -2.11
N GLY A 75 10.73 -3.43 -2.74
CA GLY A 75 10.83 -3.11 -4.14
C GLY A 75 10.05 -4.05 -5.08
N GLY A 76 9.09 -4.81 -4.55
CA GLY A 76 8.31 -5.77 -5.37
C GLY A 76 7.64 -5.11 -6.57
N SER A 77 6.85 -4.06 -6.34
CA SER A 77 6.20 -3.28 -7.40
C SER A 77 7.21 -2.60 -8.32
N ALA A 78 8.28 -2.01 -7.75
CA ALA A 78 9.32 -1.32 -8.53
C ALA A 78 9.99 -2.25 -9.54
N PHE A 79 10.36 -3.47 -9.13
CA PHE A 79 10.94 -4.45 -10.05
C PHE A 79 9.94 -4.91 -11.10
N TRP A 80 8.70 -5.17 -10.70
CA TRP A 80 7.64 -5.61 -11.61
C TRP A 80 7.34 -4.54 -12.68
N LEU A 81 7.23 -3.27 -12.31
CA LEU A 81 7.03 -2.15 -13.24
C LEU A 81 8.22 -2.00 -14.21
N ALA A 82 9.45 -2.13 -13.71
CA ALA A 82 10.65 -2.08 -14.56
C ALA A 82 10.71 -3.25 -15.56
N GLU A 83 10.30 -4.46 -15.14
CA GLU A 83 10.35 -5.67 -15.97
C GLU A 83 9.19 -5.75 -16.97
N GLN A 84 7.97 -5.30 -16.59
CA GLN A 84 6.78 -5.45 -17.44
C GLN A 84 6.52 -4.24 -18.34
N TYR A 85 6.89 -3.04 -17.90
CA TYR A 85 6.60 -1.78 -18.59
C TYR A 85 7.85 -0.98 -18.94
N ASP A 86 9.04 -1.54 -18.79
CA ASP A 86 10.32 -0.85 -19.02
C ASP A 86 10.50 0.44 -18.21
N CYS A 87 9.76 0.60 -17.11
CA CYS A 87 9.76 1.83 -16.33
C CYS A 87 11.11 2.11 -15.66
N ASN A 88 11.40 3.40 -15.49
CA ASN A 88 12.44 3.89 -14.59
C ASN A 88 11.80 4.21 -13.24
N VAL A 89 12.13 3.47 -12.19
CA VAL A 89 11.42 3.54 -10.92
C VAL A 89 12.30 4.09 -9.80
N THR A 90 11.81 5.13 -9.13
CA THR A 90 12.36 5.60 -7.85
C THR A 90 11.44 5.13 -6.73
N GLY A 91 11.92 4.19 -5.90
CA GLY A 91 11.18 3.70 -4.75
C GLY A 91 11.52 4.47 -3.48
N LEU A 92 10.51 4.99 -2.78
CA LEU A 92 10.65 5.59 -1.45
C LEU A 92 10.25 4.59 -0.38
N THR A 93 11.09 4.41 0.64
CA THR A 93 10.75 3.66 1.86
C THR A 93 11.30 4.35 3.10
N ILE A 94 10.57 4.24 4.21
CA ILE A 94 11.04 4.75 5.50
C ILE A 94 12.13 3.85 6.13
N SER A 95 12.25 2.59 5.68
CA SER A 95 13.14 1.59 6.26
C SER A 95 14.49 1.52 5.53
N PRO A 96 15.60 1.90 6.17
CA PRO A 96 16.94 1.71 5.59
C PRO A 96 17.28 0.24 5.39
N VAL A 97 16.65 -0.67 6.12
CA VAL A 97 16.82 -2.12 5.95
C VAL A 97 16.19 -2.56 4.62
N GLN A 98 14.95 -2.13 4.35
CA GLN A 98 14.25 -2.43 3.09
C GLN A 98 15.01 -1.84 1.90
N ALA A 99 15.42 -0.56 1.97
CA ALA A 99 16.18 0.08 0.90
C ALA A 99 17.47 -0.69 0.55
N ARG A 100 18.26 -1.11 1.56
CA ARG A 100 19.46 -1.92 1.32
C ARG A 100 19.14 -3.28 0.70
N MET A 101 18.07 -3.95 1.16
CA MET A 101 17.65 -5.25 0.62
C MET A 101 17.19 -5.11 -0.83
N ALA A 102 16.39 -4.09 -1.14
CA ALA A 102 15.90 -3.79 -2.48
C ALA A 102 17.05 -3.42 -3.43
N THR A 103 17.99 -2.54 -3.00
CA THR A 103 19.18 -2.19 -3.80
C THR A 103 20.06 -3.40 -4.10
N LYS A 104 20.24 -4.30 -3.12
CA LYS A 104 20.96 -5.56 -3.36
C LYS A 104 20.26 -6.43 -4.39
N LYS A 105 18.93 -6.50 -4.32
CA LYS A 105 18.11 -7.27 -5.26
C LYS A 105 18.16 -6.66 -6.67
N ALA A 106 18.13 -5.33 -6.80
CA ALA A 106 18.29 -4.64 -8.09
C ALA A 106 19.59 -5.06 -8.79
N LYS A 107 20.70 -5.14 -8.03
CA LYS A 107 22.00 -5.62 -8.56
C LYS A 107 21.92 -7.08 -9.06
N VAL A 108 21.29 -7.96 -8.30
CA VAL A 108 21.12 -9.37 -8.69
C VAL A 108 20.26 -9.53 -9.93
N LYS A 109 19.23 -8.67 -10.07
CA LYS A 109 18.32 -8.66 -11.24
C LYS A 109 18.90 -7.93 -12.46
N GLY A 110 20.04 -7.23 -12.34
CA GLY A 110 20.59 -6.39 -13.42
C GLY A 110 19.74 -5.15 -13.73
N LEU A 111 19.01 -4.63 -12.72
CA LEU A 111 18.08 -3.51 -12.88
C LEU A 111 18.59 -2.21 -12.25
N THR A 112 19.89 -2.12 -11.94
CA THR A 112 20.47 -0.93 -11.24
C THR A 112 20.35 0.36 -12.05
N ASP A 113 20.27 0.28 -13.36
CA ASP A 113 20.14 1.45 -14.23
C ASP A 113 18.68 1.94 -14.36
N ARG A 114 17.72 1.12 -13.92
CA ARG A 114 16.29 1.41 -14.01
C ARG A 114 15.61 1.61 -12.66
N VAL A 115 16.12 1.02 -11.58
CA VAL A 115 15.46 1.03 -10.28
C VAL A 115 16.41 1.54 -9.21
N GLN A 116 16.01 2.58 -8.51
CA GLN A 116 16.73 3.13 -7.36
C GLN A 116 15.83 3.21 -6.13
N PHE A 117 16.43 3.16 -4.94
CA PHE A 117 15.69 3.19 -3.68
C PHE A 117 16.24 4.27 -2.75
N ILE A 118 15.34 5.11 -2.24
CA ILE A 118 15.64 6.25 -1.38
C ILE A 118 14.97 6.04 -0.01
N VAL A 119 15.71 6.30 1.06
CA VAL A 119 15.15 6.30 2.42
C VAL A 119 14.57 7.69 2.69
N ALA A 120 13.25 7.77 2.74
CA ALA A 120 12.53 9.02 2.99
C ALA A 120 11.21 8.75 3.72
N ASP A 121 10.78 9.74 4.52
CA ASP A 121 9.45 9.77 5.11
C ASP A 121 8.47 10.46 4.17
N ALA A 122 7.53 9.71 3.62
CA ALA A 122 6.50 10.24 2.72
C ALA A 122 5.58 11.30 3.36
N ASN A 123 5.51 11.38 4.69
CA ASN A 123 4.74 12.44 5.37
C ASN A 123 5.34 13.84 5.21
N VAL A 124 6.66 13.93 5.02
CA VAL A 124 7.38 15.21 4.95
C VAL A 124 8.23 15.35 3.68
N TRP A 125 8.34 14.29 2.88
CA TRP A 125 9.09 14.32 1.63
C TRP A 125 8.54 15.39 0.69
N GLN A 126 9.44 16.13 0.06
CA GLN A 126 9.12 17.16 -0.93
C GLN A 126 9.54 16.65 -2.30
N PRO A 127 8.60 16.53 -3.25
CA PRO A 127 8.91 16.12 -4.61
C PRO A 127 9.55 17.24 -5.43
N ASP A 128 10.37 16.85 -6.39
CA ASP A 128 10.69 17.72 -7.50
C ASP A 128 9.41 17.89 -8.35
N PRO A 129 8.97 19.14 -8.63
CA PRO A 129 7.75 19.36 -9.41
C PRO A 129 7.85 18.73 -10.81
N GLU A 130 6.74 18.16 -11.28
CA GLU A 130 6.59 17.66 -12.65
C GLU A 130 7.73 16.73 -13.11
N SER A 131 8.23 15.91 -12.18
CA SER A 131 9.39 15.04 -12.38
C SER A 131 9.03 13.62 -12.84
N VAL A 132 7.79 13.17 -12.59
CA VAL A 132 7.39 11.79 -12.88
C VAL A 132 6.12 11.69 -13.70
N ASP A 133 6.01 10.62 -14.48
CA ASP A 133 4.83 10.30 -15.29
C ASP A 133 3.77 9.58 -14.45
N VAL A 134 4.22 8.80 -13.44
CA VAL A 134 3.33 8.00 -12.59
C VAL A 134 3.78 8.11 -11.13
N VAL A 135 2.81 8.32 -10.23
CA VAL A 135 2.97 8.06 -8.79
C VAL A 135 2.23 6.78 -8.47
N TRP A 136 2.95 5.79 -7.96
CA TRP A 136 2.43 4.48 -7.57
C TRP A 136 2.40 4.34 -6.06
N VAL A 137 1.25 3.95 -5.50
CA VAL A 137 1.05 3.83 -4.06
C VAL A 137 0.33 2.52 -3.77
N MET A 138 1.09 1.50 -3.39
CA MET A 138 0.54 0.17 -3.11
C MET A 138 0.56 -0.08 -1.59
N GLU A 139 -0.61 0.07 -0.94
CA GLU A 139 -0.81 -0.23 0.49
C GLU A 139 0.22 0.44 1.41
N SER A 140 0.38 1.74 1.27
CA SER A 140 1.26 2.53 2.13
C SER A 140 0.62 3.81 2.67
N SER A 141 -0.43 4.32 2.01
CA SER A 141 -1.09 5.57 2.39
C SER A 141 -1.80 5.50 3.74
N GLU A 142 -2.11 4.32 4.25
CA GLU A 142 -2.68 4.07 5.56
C GLU A 142 -1.80 4.56 6.72
N HIS A 143 -0.49 4.59 6.49
CA HIS A 143 0.50 5.06 7.46
C HIS A 143 0.64 6.59 7.47
N PHE A 144 0.04 7.31 6.52
CA PHE A 144 0.20 8.76 6.41
C PHE A 144 -0.86 9.49 7.22
N ARG A 145 -0.43 10.47 8.03
CA ARG A 145 -1.31 11.24 8.94
C ARG A 145 -2.15 12.27 8.20
N ASP A 146 -1.53 12.98 7.28
CA ASP A 146 -2.16 14.02 6.47
C ASP A 146 -2.23 13.59 5.01
N LYS A 147 -3.26 12.79 4.71
CA LYS A 147 -3.48 12.27 3.36
C LYS A 147 -3.85 13.35 2.36
N LYS A 148 -4.52 14.42 2.81
CA LYS A 148 -4.82 15.56 1.93
C LYS A 148 -3.53 16.17 1.40
N ASN A 149 -2.62 16.56 2.28
CA ASN A 149 -1.32 17.13 1.92
C ASN A 149 -0.45 16.09 1.17
N PHE A 150 -0.57 14.81 1.49
CA PHE A 150 0.07 13.74 0.73
C PHE A 150 -0.36 13.74 -0.74
N PHE A 151 -1.66 13.82 -1.04
CA PHE A 151 -2.15 13.87 -2.43
C PHE A 151 -1.76 15.17 -3.15
N GLU A 152 -1.69 16.31 -2.45
CA GLU A 152 -1.17 17.56 -2.99
C GLU A 152 0.32 17.41 -3.43
N ARG A 153 1.13 16.73 -2.63
CA ARG A 153 2.53 16.42 -3.02
C ARG A 153 2.60 15.45 -4.19
N CYS A 154 1.74 14.42 -4.23
CA CYS A 154 1.66 13.54 -5.40
C CYS A 154 1.33 14.32 -6.67
N ALA A 155 0.36 15.23 -6.62
CA ALA A 155 0.00 16.09 -7.74
C ALA A 155 1.15 17.01 -8.15
N THR A 156 1.95 17.52 -7.18
CA THR A 156 3.14 18.33 -7.46
C THR A 156 4.19 17.52 -8.22
N ALA A 157 4.45 16.26 -7.82
CA ALA A 157 5.42 15.38 -8.48
C ALA A 157 5.05 15.02 -9.91
N LEU A 158 3.75 14.88 -10.19
CA LEU A 158 3.26 14.47 -11.49
C LEU A 158 3.45 15.55 -12.56
N LYS A 159 3.92 15.16 -13.73
CA LYS A 159 3.85 15.94 -14.95
C LYS A 159 2.40 16.21 -15.34
N PRO A 160 2.09 17.26 -16.14
CA PRO A 160 0.79 17.42 -16.78
C PRO A 160 0.40 16.13 -17.54
N GLY A 161 -0.82 15.64 -17.33
CA GLY A 161 -1.29 14.34 -17.85
C GLY A 161 -0.78 13.10 -17.10
N GLY A 162 0.10 13.27 -16.13
CA GLY A 162 0.63 12.18 -15.30
C GLY A 162 -0.43 11.54 -14.41
N VAL A 163 -0.19 10.31 -13.95
CA VAL A 163 -1.18 9.45 -13.29
C VAL A 163 -0.79 9.12 -11.87
N LEU A 164 -1.73 9.27 -10.94
CA LEU A 164 -1.69 8.72 -9.58
C LEU A 164 -2.45 7.40 -9.55
N ALA A 165 -1.77 6.32 -9.20
CA ALA A 165 -2.33 4.97 -9.07
C ALA A 165 -2.21 4.49 -7.62
N VAL A 166 -3.34 4.19 -6.95
CA VAL A 166 -3.37 3.88 -5.52
C VAL A 166 -4.21 2.64 -5.25
N CYS A 167 -3.66 1.72 -4.44
CA CYS A 167 -4.42 0.73 -3.71
C CYS A 167 -4.28 0.96 -2.21
N ALA A 168 -5.39 0.97 -1.47
CA ALA A 168 -5.40 1.33 -0.06
C ALA A 168 -6.44 0.58 0.77
N TRP A 169 -6.11 0.33 2.03
CA TRP A 169 -7.07 -0.10 3.05
C TRP A 169 -7.94 1.07 3.46
N LEU A 170 -9.21 0.81 3.60
CA LEU A 170 -10.21 1.83 3.86
C LEU A 170 -11.10 1.42 5.03
N ARG A 171 -11.71 2.39 5.63
CA ARG A 171 -12.94 2.21 6.41
C ARG A 171 -14.13 2.16 5.44
N GLY A 172 -15.11 1.31 5.77
CA GLY A 172 -16.37 1.27 5.02
C GLY A 172 -17.10 2.62 5.02
N GLU A 173 -17.91 2.86 4.01
CA GLU A 173 -18.66 4.13 3.82
C GLU A 173 -19.75 4.34 4.87
N ARG A 174 -20.36 3.27 5.35
CA ARG A 174 -21.44 3.40 6.33
C ARG A 174 -20.91 3.81 7.71
N PRO A 175 -21.73 4.52 8.50
CA PRO A 175 -21.38 4.82 9.89
C PRO A 175 -21.10 3.53 10.69
N THR A 176 -20.06 3.56 11.48
CA THR A 176 -19.69 2.43 12.36
C THR A 176 -20.47 2.49 13.68
N GLN A 177 -20.94 1.34 14.16
CA GLN A 177 -21.50 1.17 15.48
C GLN A 177 -20.41 1.14 16.55
N SER A 178 -20.75 1.30 17.83
CA SER A 178 -19.76 1.39 18.92
C SER A 178 -18.82 0.19 18.97
N GLY A 179 -19.32 -1.04 18.81
CA GLY A 179 -18.47 -2.25 18.79
C GLY A 179 -17.56 -2.32 17.56
N GLU A 180 -18.02 -1.83 16.42
CA GLU A 180 -17.25 -1.78 15.19
C GLU A 180 -16.14 -0.73 15.24
N GLN A 181 -16.35 0.38 15.94
CA GLN A 181 -15.29 1.37 16.19
C GLN A 181 -14.13 0.76 16.97
N VAL A 182 -14.42 -0.09 17.96
CA VAL A 182 -13.40 -0.84 18.70
C VAL A 182 -12.65 -1.80 17.78
N LEU A 183 -13.37 -2.51 16.89
CA LEU A 183 -12.75 -3.41 15.92
C LEU A 183 -11.79 -2.65 14.98
N VAL A 184 -12.24 -1.54 14.38
CA VAL A 184 -11.43 -0.69 13.51
C VAL A 184 -10.20 -0.15 14.24
N ALA A 185 -10.37 0.32 15.48
CA ALA A 185 -9.26 0.81 16.30
C ALA A 185 -8.23 -0.28 16.62
N THR A 186 -8.71 -1.48 16.96
CA THR A 186 -7.84 -2.63 17.24
C THR A 186 -7.01 -3.02 16.01
N ILE A 187 -7.66 -3.07 14.84
CA ILE A 187 -6.99 -3.34 13.56
C ILE A 187 -5.99 -2.23 13.23
N GLY A 188 -6.41 -0.96 13.28
CA GLY A 188 -5.55 0.19 12.98
C GLY A 188 -4.27 0.20 13.82
N GLN A 189 -4.39 -0.06 15.13
CA GLN A 189 -3.23 -0.18 16.02
C GLN A 189 -2.34 -1.39 15.70
N ALA A 190 -2.94 -2.56 15.38
CA ALA A 190 -2.20 -3.76 15.07
C ALA A 190 -1.42 -3.65 13.77
N MET A 191 -1.98 -2.93 12.79
CA MET A 191 -1.43 -2.72 11.46
C MET A 191 -0.64 -1.41 11.33
N LEU A 192 -0.47 -0.66 12.43
CA LEU A 192 0.23 0.63 12.48
C LEU A 192 -0.33 1.66 11.48
N SER A 193 -1.63 1.62 11.23
CA SER A 193 -2.31 2.63 10.40
C SER A 193 -2.46 3.93 11.17
N ALA A 194 -2.19 5.07 10.53
CA ALA A 194 -2.38 6.38 11.17
C ALA A 194 -3.87 6.81 11.14
N SER A 195 -4.57 6.49 10.07
CA SER A 195 -6.03 6.61 9.96
C SER A 195 -6.57 5.65 8.90
N LEU A 196 -7.84 5.29 9.02
CA LEU A 196 -8.59 4.58 8.00
C LEU A 196 -9.72 5.47 7.52
N ASP A 197 -9.65 5.87 6.27
CA ASP A 197 -10.57 6.81 5.63
C ASP A 197 -11.42 6.09 4.59
N THR A 198 -12.49 6.70 4.10
CA THR A 198 -13.40 6.05 3.17
C THR A 198 -12.97 6.22 1.71
N LEU A 199 -13.56 5.44 0.81
CA LEU A 199 -13.35 5.56 -0.63
C LEU A 199 -13.71 6.97 -1.13
N SER A 200 -14.85 7.49 -0.67
CA SER A 200 -15.31 8.83 -1.02
C SER A 200 -14.37 9.93 -0.50
N GLN A 201 -13.79 9.74 0.68
CA GLN A 201 -12.84 10.69 1.26
C GLN A 201 -11.52 10.74 0.48
N TYR A 202 -10.97 9.58 0.09
CA TYR A 202 -9.78 9.52 -0.77
C TYR A 202 -10.02 10.22 -2.11
N ALA A 203 -11.13 9.92 -2.77
CA ALA A 203 -11.51 10.57 -4.03
C ALA A 203 -11.71 12.09 -3.87
N ALA A 204 -12.23 12.54 -2.73
CA ALA A 204 -12.39 13.97 -2.45
C ALA A 204 -11.04 14.68 -2.28
N TRP A 205 -10.07 14.06 -1.58
CA TRP A 205 -8.73 14.64 -1.43
C TRP A 205 -7.95 14.67 -2.75
N MET A 206 -8.08 13.66 -3.58
CA MET A 206 -7.49 13.66 -4.92
C MET A 206 -8.02 14.82 -5.77
N ARG A 207 -9.35 15.03 -5.76
CA ARG A 207 -9.96 16.17 -6.47
C ARG A 207 -9.51 17.52 -5.89
N GLN A 208 -9.39 17.65 -4.57
CA GLN A 208 -8.88 18.86 -3.92
C GLN A 208 -7.41 19.15 -4.29
N ALA A 209 -6.65 18.11 -4.62
CA ALA A 209 -5.28 18.23 -5.15
C ALA A 209 -5.22 18.50 -6.67
N ASN A 210 -6.34 18.91 -7.30
CA ASN A 210 -6.46 19.14 -8.75
C ASN A 210 -6.14 17.90 -9.61
N LEU A 211 -6.51 16.71 -9.10
CA LEU A 211 -6.46 15.47 -9.85
C LEU A 211 -7.88 15.08 -10.30
N GLU A 212 -8.03 14.74 -11.57
CA GLU A 212 -9.26 14.14 -12.10
C GLU A 212 -9.31 12.67 -11.71
N VAL A 213 -10.31 12.28 -10.92
CA VAL A 213 -10.48 10.89 -10.46
C VAL A 213 -11.20 10.10 -11.57
N GLU A 214 -10.44 9.31 -12.32
CA GLU A 214 -10.94 8.44 -13.39
C GLU A 214 -11.54 7.14 -12.85
N THR A 215 -10.94 6.60 -11.78
CA THR A 215 -11.41 5.38 -11.12
C THR A 215 -11.36 5.56 -9.60
N ALA A 216 -12.45 5.19 -8.94
CA ALA A 216 -12.51 4.97 -7.49
C ALA A 216 -13.40 3.74 -7.26
N LYS A 217 -12.82 2.57 -7.05
CA LYS A 217 -13.53 1.30 -7.01
C LYS A 217 -13.26 0.56 -5.71
N ASP A 218 -14.33 0.12 -5.05
CA ASP A 218 -14.24 -0.86 -3.97
C ASP A 218 -14.00 -2.25 -4.58
N ILE A 219 -12.87 -2.86 -4.24
CA ILE A 219 -12.47 -4.19 -4.67
C ILE A 219 -12.34 -5.17 -3.48
N THR A 220 -12.96 -4.84 -2.36
CA THR A 220 -12.89 -5.63 -1.11
C THR A 220 -13.16 -7.10 -1.33
N ARG A 221 -14.18 -7.43 -2.15
CA ARG A 221 -14.55 -8.81 -2.45
C ARG A 221 -13.39 -9.63 -3.03
N ASN A 222 -12.61 -9.01 -3.92
CA ASN A 222 -11.46 -9.67 -4.55
C ASN A 222 -10.23 -9.73 -3.64
N ILE A 223 -10.16 -8.88 -2.63
CA ILE A 223 -9.01 -8.78 -1.71
C ILE A 223 -9.18 -9.64 -0.45
N ALA A 224 -10.41 -9.77 0.03
CA ALA A 224 -10.75 -10.45 1.28
C ALA A 224 -10.13 -11.86 1.44
N PRO A 225 -10.03 -12.72 0.41
CA PRO A 225 -9.44 -14.04 0.55
C PRO A 225 -7.97 -14.04 1.02
N THR A 226 -7.25 -12.92 0.87
CA THR A 226 -5.88 -12.77 1.39
C THR A 226 -5.81 -13.04 2.89
N TRP A 227 -6.78 -12.53 3.67
CA TRP A 227 -6.75 -12.71 5.13
C TRP A 227 -7.12 -14.12 5.57
N GLU A 228 -7.95 -14.82 4.80
CA GLU A 228 -8.20 -16.25 5.02
C GLU A 228 -6.95 -17.08 4.73
N TYR A 229 -6.24 -16.75 3.64
CA TYR A 229 -4.95 -17.36 3.32
C TYR A 229 -3.95 -17.13 4.45
N CYS A 230 -3.81 -15.90 4.93
CA CYS A 230 -2.91 -15.53 6.00
C CYS A 230 -3.23 -16.26 7.32
N SER A 231 -4.51 -16.34 7.68
CA SER A 231 -4.97 -17.06 8.87
C SER A 231 -4.62 -18.55 8.78
N ARG A 232 -4.91 -19.20 7.65
CA ARG A 232 -4.56 -20.61 7.41
C ARG A 232 -3.05 -20.85 7.43
N MET A 233 -2.25 -19.91 6.91
CA MET A 233 -0.80 -20.02 6.90
C MET A 233 -0.21 -20.01 8.32
N VAL A 234 -0.73 -19.15 9.19
CA VAL A 234 -0.24 -19.02 10.58
C VAL A 234 -0.59 -20.25 11.43
N GLU A 235 -1.66 -20.95 11.10
CA GLU A 235 -2.07 -22.19 11.79
C GLU A 235 -1.16 -23.39 11.47
N ARG A 236 -0.39 -23.34 10.39
CA ARG A 236 0.59 -24.39 10.07
C ARG A 236 1.65 -24.52 11.16
N LEU A 237 1.95 -25.74 11.57
CA LEU A 237 2.80 -26.07 12.72
C LEU A 237 4.12 -25.28 12.79
N PRO A 238 4.93 -25.16 11.71
CA PRO A 238 6.20 -24.41 11.79
C PRO A 238 5.98 -22.92 12.10
N VAL A 239 5.00 -22.29 11.44
CA VAL A 239 4.72 -20.86 11.58
C VAL A 239 4.12 -20.55 12.95
N ARG A 240 3.18 -21.37 13.41
CA ARG A 240 2.56 -21.26 14.74
C ARG A 240 3.60 -21.32 15.85
N TRP A 241 4.61 -22.17 15.69
CA TRP A 241 5.72 -22.28 16.64
C TRP A 241 6.59 -21.02 16.63
N LEU A 242 6.97 -20.52 15.48
CA LEU A 242 7.74 -19.28 15.31
C LEU A 242 7.00 -18.07 15.91
N VAL A 243 5.70 -17.94 15.66
CA VAL A 243 4.87 -16.86 16.23
C VAL A 243 4.80 -16.91 17.75
N ARG A 244 4.81 -18.10 18.37
CA ARG A 244 4.80 -18.26 19.83
C ARG A 244 6.01 -17.58 20.50
N PHE A 245 7.17 -17.58 19.85
CA PHE A 245 8.42 -16.97 20.34
C PHE A 245 8.67 -15.58 19.76
N ALA A 246 7.79 -15.09 18.90
CA ALA A 246 7.89 -13.75 18.36
C ALA A 246 7.64 -12.67 19.42
N ASP A 247 8.08 -11.45 19.16
CA ASP A 247 7.82 -10.30 20.02
C ASP A 247 6.31 -9.95 20.08
N VAL A 248 5.96 -9.07 21.02
CA VAL A 248 4.57 -8.68 21.30
C VAL A 248 3.91 -8.03 20.07
N SER A 249 4.66 -7.22 19.30
CA SER A 249 4.16 -6.54 18.10
C SER A 249 3.79 -7.54 17.01
N THR A 250 4.69 -8.49 16.73
CA THR A 250 4.44 -9.58 15.76
C THR A 250 3.24 -10.43 16.16
N ARG A 251 3.13 -10.79 17.45
CA ARG A 251 1.95 -11.56 17.92
C ARG A 251 0.66 -10.77 17.82
N ARG A 252 0.68 -9.45 18.08
CA ARG A 252 -0.50 -8.57 17.89
C ARG A 252 -0.91 -8.50 16.43
N PHE A 253 0.05 -8.30 15.55
CA PHE A 253 -0.15 -8.30 14.09
C PHE A 253 -0.83 -9.59 13.62
N VAL A 254 -0.27 -10.75 13.96
CA VAL A 254 -0.84 -12.07 13.57
C VAL A 254 -2.24 -12.28 14.15
N LYS A 255 -2.49 -11.87 15.40
CA LYS A 255 -3.81 -11.97 16.03
C LYS A 255 -4.88 -11.10 15.35
N SER A 256 -4.50 -10.09 14.57
CA SER A 256 -5.45 -9.24 13.85
C SER A 256 -5.99 -9.86 12.55
N PHE A 257 -5.41 -10.95 12.03
CA PHE A 257 -5.84 -11.56 10.77
C PHE A 257 -7.32 -12.01 10.76
N PRO A 258 -7.83 -12.73 11.77
CA PRO A 258 -9.26 -13.05 11.84
C PRO A 258 -10.14 -11.81 11.97
N LEU A 259 -9.65 -10.75 12.63
CA LEU A 259 -10.36 -9.48 12.76
C LEU A 259 -10.49 -8.76 11.41
N MET A 260 -9.46 -8.83 10.56
CA MET A 260 -9.51 -8.30 9.20
C MET A 260 -10.54 -9.05 8.35
N THR A 261 -10.56 -10.39 8.41
CA THR A 261 -11.58 -11.20 7.73
C THR A 261 -12.99 -10.78 8.17
N GLN A 262 -13.22 -10.62 9.47
CA GLN A 262 -14.49 -10.16 10.01
C GLN A 262 -14.83 -8.74 9.54
N ALA A 263 -13.88 -7.81 9.56
CA ALA A 263 -14.09 -6.41 9.20
C ALA A 263 -14.45 -6.25 7.72
N TYR A 264 -13.84 -7.03 6.82
CA TYR A 264 -14.22 -7.06 5.41
C TYR A 264 -15.59 -7.72 5.19
N ALA A 265 -15.86 -8.84 5.86
CA ALA A 265 -17.15 -9.52 5.73
C ALA A 265 -18.35 -8.68 6.21
N THR A 266 -18.14 -7.82 7.20
CA THR A 266 -19.18 -6.91 7.73
C THR A 266 -19.23 -5.56 7.02
N GLY A 267 -18.31 -5.27 6.10
CA GLY A 267 -18.20 -3.97 5.42
C GLY A 267 -17.79 -2.82 6.33
N VAL A 268 -17.22 -3.12 7.50
CA VAL A 268 -16.62 -2.12 8.41
C VAL A 268 -15.30 -1.62 7.86
N MET A 269 -14.55 -2.49 7.20
CA MET A 269 -13.41 -2.14 6.38
C MET A 269 -13.69 -2.46 4.91
N ALA A 270 -13.00 -1.75 4.05
CA ALA A 270 -13.03 -1.90 2.62
C ALA A 270 -11.62 -1.80 2.03
N PHE A 271 -11.49 -2.06 0.74
CA PHE A 271 -10.25 -1.89 0.02
C PHE A 271 -10.51 -1.16 -1.30
N GLY A 272 -9.81 -0.05 -1.50
CA GLY A 272 -9.99 0.82 -2.65
C GLY A 272 -8.88 0.72 -3.68
N LEU A 273 -9.29 0.80 -4.94
CA LEU A 273 -8.43 1.00 -6.08
C LEU A 273 -8.79 2.34 -6.73
N PHE A 274 -7.79 3.21 -6.89
CA PHE A 274 -7.96 4.55 -7.41
C PHE A 274 -6.98 4.81 -8.55
N VAL A 275 -7.48 5.52 -9.57
CA VAL A 275 -6.67 6.13 -10.61
C VAL A 275 -7.14 7.57 -10.76
N ALA A 276 -6.19 8.50 -10.70
CA ALA A 276 -6.47 9.90 -10.90
C ALA A 276 -5.39 10.55 -11.77
N ARG A 277 -5.77 11.49 -12.62
CA ARG A 277 -4.89 12.14 -13.60
C ARG A 277 -4.67 13.61 -13.26
N LYS A 278 -3.43 14.08 -13.35
CA LYS A 278 -3.13 15.50 -13.27
C LYS A 278 -3.61 16.20 -14.55
N LEU A 279 -4.52 17.15 -14.38
CA LEU A 279 -4.96 17.98 -15.50
C LEU A 279 -3.79 18.79 -16.06
N GLY A 280 -3.72 18.89 -17.36
CA GLY A 280 -2.83 19.83 -18.04
C GLY A 280 -3.21 21.27 -17.71
N PRO A 281 -2.35 22.25 -18.01
CA PRO A 281 -2.75 23.66 -17.97
C PRO A 281 -4.01 23.80 -18.86
N ALA A 282 -5.00 24.55 -18.34
CA ALA A 282 -6.18 24.89 -19.16
C ALA A 282 -5.68 25.64 -20.39
N GLU A 283 -6.09 25.16 -21.59
CA GLU A 283 -5.81 25.85 -22.85
C GLU A 283 -6.51 27.21 -22.90
#